data_1357b3fe015bdcc399f2abd35257a277
#
_entry.id   1357b3fe015bdcc399f2abd35257a277
#
_cell.length_a   1.000
_cell.length_b   1.000
_cell.length_c   1.000
_cell.angle_alpha   90.00
_cell.angle_beta   90.00
_cell.angle_gamma   90.00
#
_symmetry.space_group_name_H-M   'P 1'
#
loop_
_entity.id
_entity.type
_entity.pdbx_description
1 polymer ?
#
loop_
_entity_poly.entity_id
_entity_poly.type
_entity_poly.pdbx_seq_one_letter_code
_entity_poly.pdbx_strand_id
1 'polypeptide(L)'
;VIPNPLINIMLQGRHDSYPKRRGMTRVRELMAAGLNVSFGHDCVMDPWYSLGKADMLDVAFMGLHVGHMSSRADMRWCYEAVTANSAKLMGLEKYGLEVGNHANFVILQAKDTIEAIRLRANRLAVVRHGAIIAKTTPQITTINLPDRPSTVQSDTYAPRSPSER
;
A
#
# COMPACT_ATOMS: atom_id res chain seq x y z
N VAL A 1 -17.35 3.04 0.89
CA VAL A 1 -17.24 1.56 0.91
C VAL A 1 -15.85 1.17 1.39
N ILE A 2 -15.77 0.14 2.27
CA ILE A 2 -14.49 -0.29 2.86
C ILE A 2 -14.29 -1.78 2.57
N PRO A 3 -13.69 -2.16 1.43
CA PRO A 3 -13.21 -3.52 1.22
C PRO A 3 -12.01 -3.82 2.11
N ASN A 4 -11.93 -5.06 2.60
CA ASN A 4 -10.87 -5.54 3.48
C ASN A 4 -10.10 -6.70 2.80
N PRO A 5 -9.16 -6.40 1.87
CA PRO A 5 -8.56 -7.40 0.99
C PRO A 5 -7.93 -8.60 1.70
N LEU A 6 -7.21 -8.36 2.79
CA LEU A 6 -6.50 -9.40 3.54
C LEU A 6 -7.47 -10.41 4.15
N ILE A 7 -8.48 -9.94 4.88
CA ILE A 7 -9.45 -10.83 5.52
C ILE A 7 -10.40 -11.46 4.49
N ASN A 8 -10.79 -10.72 3.45
CA ASN A 8 -11.66 -11.26 2.42
C ASN A 8 -11.03 -12.47 1.72
N ILE A 9 -9.76 -12.37 1.30
CA ILE A 9 -9.05 -13.47 0.62
C ILE A 9 -8.78 -14.66 1.56
N MET A 10 -8.65 -14.42 2.84
CA MET A 10 -8.42 -15.44 3.85
C MET A 10 -9.68 -16.24 4.16
N LEU A 11 -10.84 -15.57 4.28
CA LEU A 11 -12.06 -16.21 4.74
C LEU A 11 -12.97 -16.70 3.62
N GLN A 12 -13.06 -15.98 2.49
CA GLN A 12 -13.95 -16.36 1.42
C GLN A 12 -13.50 -17.63 0.72
N GLY A 13 -14.40 -18.58 0.56
CA GLY A 13 -14.11 -19.89 0.00
C GLY A 13 -13.21 -20.76 0.87
N ARG A 14 -13.07 -20.47 2.16
CA ARG A 14 -12.19 -21.19 3.10
C ARG A 14 -12.51 -22.69 3.14
N HIS A 15 -13.78 -23.06 3.08
CA HIS A 15 -14.27 -24.45 3.15
C HIS A 15 -14.63 -25.02 1.79
N ASP A 16 -14.39 -24.30 0.70
CA ASP A 16 -14.64 -24.82 -0.64
C ASP A 16 -13.64 -25.93 -1.00
N SER A 17 -14.10 -26.89 -1.81
CA SER A 17 -13.23 -27.75 -2.61
C SER A 17 -12.57 -26.95 -3.74
N TYR A 18 -11.67 -27.55 -4.52
CA TYR A 18 -11.09 -26.87 -5.68
C TYR A 18 -12.09 -26.82 -6.85
N PRO A 19 -12.10 -25.69 -7.60
CA PRO A 19 -11.40 -24.44 -7.37
C PRO A 19 -11.99 -23.61 -6.22
N LYS A 20 -11.13 -23.11 -5.32
CA LYS A 20 -11.58 -22.25 -4.21
C LYS A 20 -11.97 -20.87 -4.71
N ARG A 21 -13.10 -20.36 -4.21
CA ARG A 21 -13.47 -18.96 -4.44
C ARG A 21 -12.47 -18.00 -3.78
N ARG A 22 -12.27 -16.87 -4.41
CA ARG A 22 -11.43 -15.76 -3.94
C ARG A 22 -12.20 -14.46 -4.12
N GLY A 23 -13.35 -14.38 -3.44
CA GLY A 23 -14.24 -13.24 -3.56
C GLY A 23 -13.60 -11.95 -3.07
N MET A 24 -13.86 -10.88 -3.80
CA MET A 24 -13.47 -9.53 -3.46
C MET A 24 -14.59 -8.58 -3.84
N THR A 25 -14.73 -7.49 -3.09
CA THR A 25 -15.62 -6.39 -3.45
C THR A 25 -15.29 -5.88 -4.86
N ARG A 26 -16.32 -5.52 -5.63
CA ARG A 26 -16.20 -5.01 -7.00
C ARG A 26 -15.63 -3.59 -7.04
N VAL A 27 -14.38 -3.46 -6.63
CA VAL A 27 -13.69 -2.18 -6.40
C VAL A 27 -13.71 -1.28 -7.63
N ARG A 28 -13.35 -1.82 -8.81
CA ARG A 28 -13.27 -1.04 -10.05
C ARG A 28 -14.62 -0.45 -10.45
N GLU A 29 -15.68 -1.23 -10.33
CA GLU A 29 -17.03 -0.81 -10.70
C GLU A 29 -17.54 0.25 -9.72
N LEU A 30 -17.25 0.12 -8.43
CA LEU A 30 -17.61 1.11 -7.43
C LEU A 30 -16.87 2.43 -7.66
N MET A 31 -15.58 2.37 -8.02
CA MET A 31 -14.80 3.54 -8.42
C MET A 31 -15.37 4.20 -9.66
N ALA A 32 -15.68 3.41 -10.69
CA ALA A 32 -16.27 3.91 -11.93
C ALA A 32 -17.63 4.58 -11.70
N ALA A 33 -18.37 4.13 -10.69
CA ALA A 33 -19.63 4.76 -10.24
C ALA A 33 -19.40 6.02 -9.35
N GLY A 34 -18.17 6.48 -9.19
CA GLY A 34 -17.84 7.69 -8.43
C GLY A 34 -17.89 7.53 -6.91
N LEU A 35 -17.97 6.32 -6.39
CA LEU A 35 -17.99 6.07 -4.95
C LEU A 35 -16.61 6.21 -4.33
N ASN A 36 -16.54 6.78 -3.12
CA ASN A 36 -15.31 6.78 -2.34
C ASN A 36 -15.08 5.37 -1.80
N VAL A 37 -14.02 4.72 -2.29
CA VAL A 37 -13.60 3.39 -1.84
C VAL A 37 -12.27 3.52 -1.10
N SER A 38 -12.24 2.99 0.11
CA SER A 38 -11.06 2.98 0.99
C SER A 38 -10.80 1.53 1.41
N PHE A 39 -9.55 1.10 1.45
CA PHE A 39 -9.22 -0.22 1.97
C PHE A 39 -9.06 -0.21 3.49
N GLY A 40 -9.58 -1.26 4.13
CA GLY A 40 -9.38 -1.53 5.54
C GLY A 40 -8.50 -2.77 5.78
N HIS A 41 -7.89 -2.86 6.95
CA HIS A 41 -7.15 -4.04 7.37
C HIS A 41 -8.08 -5.09 7.99
N ASP A 42 -9.09 -4.63 8.72
CA ASP A 42 -10.02 -5.42 9.54
C ASP A 42 -9.28 -6.12 10.69
N CYS A 43 -9.10 -7.41 10.58
CA CYS A 43 -8.49 -8.28 11.59
C CYS A 43 -6.95 -8.21 11.59
N VAL A 44 -6.35 -8.25 12.78
CA VAL A 44 -4.90 -8.34 13.00
C VAL A 44 -4.63 -9.25 14.19
N MET A 45 -3.96 -10.38 13.95
CA MET A 45 -3.59 -11.35 14.98
C MET A 45 -4.75 -11.78 15.89
N ASP A 46 -5.90 -12.03 15.28
CA ASP A 46 -7.12 -12.45 15.96
C ASP A 46 -7.60 -13.85 15.48
N PRO A 47 -8.68 -14.42 16.06
CA PRO A 47 -9.15 -15.76 15.70
C PRO A 47 -9.55 -15.95 14.24
N TRP A 48 -9.96 -14.89 13.53
CA TRP A 48 -10.35 -14.95 12.11
C TRP A 48 -9.16 -14.76 11.17
N TYR A 49 -8.17 -13.97 11.60
CA TYR A 49 -6.99 -13.68 10.82
C TYR A 49 -5.76 -13.58 11.73
N SER A 50 -5.04 -14.69 11.86
CA SER A 50 -3.87 -14.83 12.73
C SER A 50 -2.59 -14.16 12.21
N LEU A 51 -2.68 -13.44 11.10
CA LEU A 51 -1.59 -12.73 10.45
C LEU A 51 -1.77 -11.21 10.58
N GLY A 52 -0.97 -10.47 9.82
CA GLY A 52 -1.05 -9.02 9.77
C GLY A 52 -0.18 -8.33 10.81
N LYS A 53 0.14 -7.09 10.53
CA LYS A 53 0.95 -6.21 11.39
C LYS A 53 0.39 -4.78 11.41
N ALA A 54 -0.89 -4.62 11.08
CA ALA A 54 -1.56 -3.31 10.93
C ALA A 54 -0.90 -2.38 9.89
N ASP A 55 -0.25 -2.95 8.87
CA ASP A 55 0.44 -2.21 7.83
C ASP A 55 -0.48 -1.97 6.63
N MET A 56 -0.85 -0.71 6.39
CA MET A 56 -1.75 -0.37 5.30
C MET A 56 -1.12 -0.51 3.91
N LEU A 57 0.22 -0.58 3.80
CA LEU A 57 0.88 -0.93 2.54
C LEU A 57 0.67 -2.41 2.19
N ASP A 58 0.61 -3.32 3.18
CA ASP A 58 0.25 -4.72 2.95
C ASP A 58 -1.19 -4.84 2.44
N VAL A 59 -2.09 -4.02 2.96
CA VAL A 59 -3.50 -3.96 2.53
C VAL A 59 -3.60 -3.47 1.08
N ALA A 60 -2.92 -2.37 0.74
CA ALA A 60 -2.86 -1.84 -0.62
C ALA A 60 -2.25 -2.86 -1.59
N PHE A 61 -1.17 -3.52 -1.19
CA PHE A 61 -0.51 -4.57 -1.97
C PHE A 61 -1.45 -5.75 -2.24
N MET A 62 -2.16 -6.24 -1.24
CA MET A 62 -3.13 -7.33 -1.42
C MET A 62 -4.32 -6.87 -2.28
N GLY A 63 -4.86 -5.69 -2.03
CA GLY A 63 -5.96 -5.13 -2.81
C GLY A 63 -5.66 -5.02 -4.29
N LEU A 64 -4.44 -4.59 -4.62
CA LEU A 64 -3.92 -4.55 -5.98
C LEU A 64 -3.94 -5.93 -6.65
N HIS A 65 -3.47 -6.97 -5.96
CA HIS A 65 -3.39 -8.32 -6.50
C HIS A 65 -4.78 -8.95 -6.69
N VAL A 66 -5.60 -8.95 -5.65
CA VAL A 66 -6.93 -9.60 -5.71
C VAL A 66 -7.92 -8.83 -6.58
N GLY A 67 -7.71 -7.52 -6.74
CA GLY A 67 -8.50 -6.65 -7.64
C GLY A 67 -8.00 -6.64 -9.08
N HIS A 68 -6.90 -7.36 -9.40
CA HIS A 68 -6.23 -7.29 -10.72
C HIS A 68 -5.94 -5.85 -11.16
N MET A 69 -5.46 -5.01 -10.24
CA MET A 69 -5.27 -3.57 -10.41
C MET A 69 -3.80 -3.25 -10.66
N SER A 70 -3.27 -3.66 -11.83
CA SER A 70 -1.82 -3.65 -12.12
C SER A 70 -1.34 -2.46 -12.96
N SER A 71 -2.23 -1.60 -13.47
CA SER A 71 -1.81 -0.40 -14.17
C SER A 71 -1.19 0.63 -13.21
N ARG A 72 -0.37 1.55 -13.74
CA ARG A 72 0.21 2.64 -12.91
C ARG A 72 -0.86 3.50 -12.23
N ALA A 73 -1.99 3.73 -12.92
CA ALA A 73 -3.12 4.46 -12.35
C ALA A 73 -3.76 3.68 -11.20
N ASP A 74 -4.00 2.39 -11.39
CA ASP A 74 -4.54 1.50 -10.36
C ASP A 74 -3.64 1.45 -9.11
N MET A 75 -2.31 1.35 -9.30
CA MET A 75 -1.36 1.31 -8.20
C MET A 75 -1.40 2.59 -7.36
N ARG A 76 -1.45 3.77 -8.03
CA ARG A 76 -1.61 5.06 -7.34
C ARG A 76 -2.93 5.10 -6.59
N TRP A 77 -4.00 4.67 -7.24
CA TRP A 77 -5.30 4.62 -6.60
C TRP A 77 -5.32 3.68 -5.36
N CYS A 78 -4.68 2.52 -5.43
CA CYS A 78 -4.55 1.64 -4.26
C CYS A 78 -3.79 2.31 -3.10
N TYR A 79 -2.83 3.20 -3.40
CA TYR A 79 -2.18 4.02 -2.39
C TYR A 79 -3.15 5.07 -1.81
N GLU A 80 -3.93 5.72 -2.65
CA GLU A 80 -4.96 6.67 -2.21
C GLU A 80 -6.05 5.98 -1.37
N ALA A 81 -6.39 4.74 -1.69
CA ALA A 81 -7.37 3.94 -0.95
C ALA A 81 -6.97 3.68 0.51
N VAL A 82 -5.68 3.73 0.83
CA VAL A 82 -5.17 3.59 2.21
C VAL A 82 -4.68 4.92 2.80
N THR A 83 -4.85 6.04 2.10
CA THR A 83 -4.44 7.38 2.55
C THR A 83 -5.57 8.40 2.37
N ALA A 84 -5.62 9.10 1.26
CA ALA A 84 -6.55 10.20 1.00
C ALA A 84 -8.02 9.76 1.04
N ASN A 85 -8.36 8.61 0.43
CA ASN A 85 -9.73 8.09 0.46
C ASN A 85 -10.16 7.68 1.86
N SER A 86 -9.22 7.12 2.66
CA SER A 86 -9.46 6.79 4.06
C SER A 86 -9.65 8.04 4.91
N ALA A 87 -8.84 9.07 4.68
CA ALA A 87 -9.00 10.36 5.37
C ALA A 87 -10.37 11.00 5.06
N LYS A 88 -10.78 11.00 3.79
CA LYS A 88 -12.11 11.47 3.37
C LYS A 88 -13.23 10.67 4.02
N LEU A 89 -13.08 9.34 4.10
CA LEU A 89 -14.06 8.46 4.75
C LEU A 89 -14.24 8.77 6.23
N MET A 90 -13.12 9.07 6.92
CA MET A 90 -13.09 9.39 8.35
C MET A 90 -13.43 10.87 8.65
N GLY A 91 -13.68 11.67 7.64
CA GLY A 91 -13.95 13.10 7.82
C GLY A 91 -12.76 13.88 8.41
N LEU A 92 -11.52 13.45 8.12
CA LEU A 92 -10.34 14.12 8.66
C LEU A 92 -10.11 15.45 7.95
N GLU A 93 -10.21 16.51 8.71
CA GLU A 93 -9.88 17.87 8.26
C GLU A 93 -8.36 18.08 8.25
N LYS A 94 -7.89 19.00 7.39
CA LYS A 94 -6.47 19.38 7.26
C LYS A 94 -5.53 18.18 7.09
N TYR A 95 -6.00 17.18 6.34
CA TYR A 95 -5.19 16.02 5.94
C TYR A 95 -4.50 16.29 4.60
N GLY A 96 -3.27 15.81 4.47
CA GLY A 96 -2.48 15.91 3.24
C GLY A 96 -1.27 16.83 3.38
N LEU A 97 -0.40 16.83 2.37
CA LEU A 97 0.88 17.56 2.36
C LEU A 97 0.73 18.96 1.74
N GLU A 98 -0.23 19.74 2.22
CA GLU A 98 -0.50 21.09 1.76
C GLU A 98 -0.21 22.11 2.86
N VAL A 99 0.14 23.32 2.47
CA VAL A 99 0.38 24.43 3.42
C VAL A 99 -0.92 24.74 4.18
N GLY A 100 -0.84 24.78 5.50
CA GLY A 100 -1.98 24.97 6.40
C GLY A 100 -2.60 23.69 6.94
N ASN A 101 -2.20 22.52 6.45
CA ASN A 101 -2.60 21.23 7.01
C ASN A 101 -1.73 20.85 8.20
N HIS A 102 -2.22 19.88 8.99
CA HIS A 102 -1.45 19.32 10.07
C HIS A 102 -0.21 18.57 9.52
N ALA A 103 0.95 18.80 10.13
CA ALA A 103 2.17 18.08 9.79
C ALA A 103 2.12 16.64 10.33
N ASN A 104 1.26 15.82 9.71
CA ASN A 104 1.07 14.39 9.97
C ASN A 104 1.43 13.61 8.72
N PHE A 105 2.60 12.98 8.68
CA PHE A 105 3.05 12.24 7.51
C PHE A 105 4.04 11.13 7.88
N VAL A 106 4.26 10.22 6.95
CA VAL A 106 5.22 9.13 7.06
C VAL A 106 6.25 9.28 5.95
N ILE A 107 7.52 9.17 6.29
CA ILE A 107 8.61 9.10 5.32
C ILE A 107 8.89 7.62 5.07
N LEU A 108 8.78 7.21 3.81
CA LEU A 108 8.99 5.84 3.36
C LEU A 108 10.33 5.69 2.65
N GLN A 109 10.95 4.51 2.76
CA GLN A 109 12.14 4.15 1.99
C GLN A 109 11.74 3.74 0.58
N ALA A 110 11.20 4.68 -0.18
CA ALA A 110 10.74 4.51 -1.56
C ALA A 110 10.79 5.85 -2.29
N LYS A 111 11.00 5.82 -3.58
CA LYS A 111 11.07 7.05 -4.42
C LYS A 111 9.70 7.59 -4.82
N ASP A 112 8.69 6.71 -4.86
CA ASP A 112 7.32 7.07 -5.21
C ASP A 112 6.31 6.11 -4.57
N THR A 113 5.01 6.40 -4.72
CA THR A 113 3.91 5.64 -4.14
C THR A 113 3.80 4.22 -4.71
N ILE A 114 4.19 4.02 -5.97
CA ILE A 114 4.17 2.70 -6.62
C ILE A 114 5.25 1.82 -6.00
N GLU A 115 6.46 2.36 -5.86
CA GLU A 115 7.56 1.65 -5.22
C GLU A 115 7.25 1.38 -3.74
N ALA A 116 6.62 2.32 -3.05
CA ALA A 116 6.18 2.14 -1.68
C ALA A 116 5.30 0.88 -1.51
N ILE A 117 4.30 0.69 -2.38
CA ILE A 117 3.47 -0.50 -2.37
C ILE A 117 4.26 -1.74 -2.81
N ARG A 118 5.00 -1.65 -3.92
CA ARG A 118 5.73 -2.77 -4.50
C ARG A 118 6.70 -3.41 -3.50
N LEU A 119 7.41 -2.60 -2.75
CA LEU A 119 8.39 -3.03 -1.75
C LEU A 119 7.79 -3.21 -0.36
N ARG A 120 6.56 -2.75 -0.13
CA ARG A 120 6.01 -2.57 1.22
C ARG A 120 7.01 -1.81 2.09
N ALA A 121 7.41 -0.65 1.58
CA ALA A 121 8.58 0.10 1.99
C ALA A 121 8.63 0.38 3.50
N ASN A 122 9.82 0.31 4.08
CA ASN A 122 10.05 0.64 5.47
C ASN A 122 9.70 2.09 5.78
N ARG A 123 9.14 2.32 6.96
CA ARG A 123 8.85 3.64 7.50
C ARG A 123 10.10 4.20 8.15
N LEU A 124 10.75 5.15 7.50
CA LEU A 124 11.97 5.80 8.02
C LEU A 124 11.64 6.75 9.17
N ALA A 125 10.55 7.48 9.05
CA ALA A 125 10.07 8.34 10.13
C ALA A 125 8.54 8.47 10.10
N VAL A 126 7.94 8.61 11.27
CA VAL A 126 6.55 8.98 11.45
C VAL A 126 6.51 10.34 12.14
N VAL A 127 5.85 11.30 11.51
CA VAL A 127 5.69 12.66 12.02
C VAL A 127 4.23 12.88 12.40
N ARG A 128 3.98 13.40 13.61
CA ARG A 128 2.67 13.78 14.09
C ARG A 128 2.74 15.16 14.73
N HIS A 129 1.86 16.06 14.26
CA HIS A 129 1.83 17.47 14.69
C HIS A 129 3.22 18.14 14.67
N GLY A 130 4.01 17.84 13.62
CA GLY A 130 5.34 18.39 13.44
C GLY A 130 6.46 17.71 14.26
N ALA A 131 6.13 16.77 15.15
CA ALA A 131 7.10 16.04 15.94
C ALA A 131 7.36 14.63 15.36
N ILE A 132 8.62 14.20 15.31
CA ILE A 132 8.97 12.83 14.95
C ILE A 132 8.62 11.93 16.13
N ILE A 133 7.65 11.03 15.97
CA ILE A 133 7.19 10.11 17.02
C ILE A 133 7.75 8.68 16.86
N ALA A 134 8.28 8.35 15.68
CA ALA A 134 8.98 7.09 15.43
C ALA A 134 10.05 7.28 14.37
N LYS A 135 11.15 6.56 14.49
CA LYS A 135 12.27 6.57 13.54
C LYS A 135 12.84 5.17 13.38
N THR A 136 13.10 4.76 12.14
CA THR A 136 13.69 3.46 11.80
C THR A 136 14.93 3.67 10.94
N THR A 137 15.98 2.92 11.19
CA THR A 137 17.18 2.92 10.37
C THR A 137 16.85 2.40 8.96
N PRO A 138 17.36 3.04 7.89
CA PRO A 138 17.19 2.54 6.53
C PRO A 138 17.73 1.12 6.39
N GLN A 139 16.99 0.29 5.68
CA GLN A 139 17.48 -1.03 5.31
C GLN A 139 18.46 -0.88 4.13
N ILE A 140 19.69 -1.36 4.32
CA ILE A 140 20.74 -1.36 3.33
C ILE A 140 21.20 -2.80 3.15
N THR A 141 21.23 -3.27 1.88
CA THR A 141 21.77 -4.58 1.54
C THR A 141 23.15 -4.42 0.93
N THR A 142 24.16 -5.04 1.54
CA THR A 142 25.51 -5.12 1.00
C THR A 142 25.67 -6.40 0.19
N ILE A 143 26.23 -6.29 -1.01
CA ILE A 143 26.49 -7.42 -1.89
C ILE A 143 28.00 -7.71 -1.87
N ASN A 144 28.35 -8.94 -1.49
CA ASN A 144 29.72 -9.44 -1.44
C ASN A 144 30.00 -10.38 -2.63
N LEU A 145 29.70 -9.90 -3.84
CA LEU A 145 29.99 -10.63 -5.07
C LEU A 145 31.12 -9.90 -5.84
N PRO A 146 32.12 -10.63 -6.39
CA PRO A 146 33.12 -10.03 -7.26
C PRO A 146 32.45 -9.35 -8.46
N ASP A 147 33.00 -8.21 -8.87
CA ASP A 147 32.58 -7.47 -10.07
C ASP A 147 31.12 -6.99 -10.05
N ARG A 148 30.51 -6.84 -8.85
CA ARG A 148 29.18 -6.27 -8.66
C ARG A 148 29.26 -5.03 -7.78
N PRO A 149 28.30 -4.09 -7.94
CA PRO A 149 28.16 -2.98 -7.00
C PRO A 149 27.99 -3.50 -5.57
N SER A 150 28.71 -2.90 -4.62
CA SER A 150 28.64 -3.30 -3.20
C SER A 150 27.28 -3.01 -2.55
N THR A 151 26.47 -2.14 -3.16
CA THR A 151 25.11 -1.81 -2.70
C THR A 151 24.15 -1.85 -3.87
N VAL A 152 22.97 -2.39 -3.65
CA VAL A 152 21.85 -2.29 -4.59
C VAL A 152 20.88 -1.23 -4.07
N GLN A 153 20.74 -0.16 -4.83
CA GLN A 153 19.58 0.70 -4.74
C GLN A 153 18.56 0.19 -5.75
N SER A 154 17.31 0.07 -5.33
CA SER A 154 16.25 -0.35 -6.24
C SER A 154 15.83 0.79 -7.17
N ASP A 155 16.76 1.29 -7.97
CA ASP A 155 16.48 2.26 -9.03
C ASP A 155 15.72 1.60 -10.17
N THR A 156 14.56 1.08 -9.84
CA THR A 156 13.77 0.32 -10.77
C THR A 156 12.66 1.16 -11.33
N TYR A 157 12.86 1.69 -12.40
CA TYR A 157 11.99 2.21 -13.42
C TYR A 157 12.42 3.61 -13.88
N ALA A 158 13.57 3.70 -14.49
CA ALA A 158 13.75 4.74 -15.49
C ALA A 158 12.75 4.42 -16.63
N PRO A 159 11.85 5.32 -17.00
CA PRO A 159 11.04 5.10 -18.22
C PRO A 159 12.03 4.93 -19.37
N ARG A 160 11.90 3.84 -20.14
CA ARG A 160 12.70 3.67 -21.37
C ARG A 160 12.47 4.90 -22.21
N SER A 161 13.55 5.47 -22.73
CA SER A 161 13.46 6.58 -23.65
C SER A 161 12.62 6.17 -24.88
N PRO A 162 11.92 7.09 -25.56
CA PRO A 162 11.16 6.77 -26.76
C PRO A 162 11.99 6.11 -27.87
N SER A 163 13.33 6.21 -27.81
CA SER A 163 14.26 5.61 -28.76
C SER A 163 14.58 4.13 -28.50
N GLU A 164 14.08 3.55 -27.39
CA GLU A 164 14.30 2.15 -27.01
C GLU A 164 13.05 1.26 -27.18
N ARG A 165 12.08 1.70 -27.99
CA ARG A 165 10.88 0.93 -28.34
C ARG A 165 11.01 0.36 -29.75
#